data_30a59bf85f97e194ed17a781727392c4
#
_entry.id   30a59bf85f97e194ed17a781727392c4
#
_cell.length_a   1.000
_cell.length_b   1.000
_cell.length_c   1.000
_cell.angle_alpha   90.00
_cell.angle_beta   90.00
_cell.angle_gamma   90.00
#
_symmetry.space_group_name_H-M   'P 1'
#
loop_
_entity.id
_entity.type
_entity.pdbx_description
1 polymer ?
#
loop_
_entity_poly.entity_id
_entity_poly.type
_entity_poly.pdbx_seq_one_letter_code
_entity_poly.pdbx_strand_id
1 'polypeptide(L)'
;MILGSGNITHNFRELDPGAAVPAAWAVDFDARIWQAVRDHDRAPLVDYLDLPDGRRAAPTADHYLPLVYVAALARPGESAHEIVSGMDLGSFSMRSFSIS
;
A
#
# COMPACT_ATOMS: atom_id res chain seq x y z
N MET A 1 7.56 16.61 -8.54
CA MET A 1 7.10 15.21 -8.63
C MET A 1 7.84 14.36 -7.61
N ILE A 2 7.11 13.53 -6.89
CA ILE A 2 7.68 12.60 -5.91
C ILE A 2 7.25 11.21 -6.30
N LEU A 3 8.16 10.24 -6.24
CA LEU A 3 7.88 8.85 -6.55
C LEU A 3 7.82 8.03 -5.26
N GLY A 4 6.78 7.22 -5.13
CA GLY A 4 6.62 6.25 -4.06
C GLY A 4 6.68 4.83 -4.61
N SER A 5 7.53 4.01 -4.03
CA SER A 5 7.68 2.59 -4.38
C SER A 5 7.89 1.79 -3.11
N GLY A 6 7.29 0.63 -3.03
CA GLY A 6 7.40 -0.23 -1.88
C GLY A 6 6.35 -1.32 -1.87
N ASN A 7 6.13 -1.91 -0.70
CA ASN A 7 5.18 -2.98 -0.53
C ASN A 7 4.15 -2.59 0.53
N ILE A 8 2.95 -2.21 0.11
CA ILE A 8 1.83 -1.94 1.02
C ILE A 8 1.52 -3.19 1.84
N THR A 9 1.51 -4.35 1.18
CA THR A 9 1.38 -5.66 1.83
C THR A 9 2.71 -6.40 1.68
N HIS A 10 3.25 -6.94 2.78
CA HIS A 10 4.58 -7.57 2.77
C HIS A 10 4.77 -8.59 3.89
N ASN A 11 3.80 -9.47 4.10
CA ASN A 11 3.92 -10.51 5.13
C ASN A 11 4.61 -11.74 4.56
N PHE A 12 5.88 -11.96 4.94
CA PHE A 12 6.69 -13.08 4.47
C PHE A 12 6.12 -14.45 4.85
N ARG A 13 5.31 -14.52 5.92
CA ARG A 13 4.66 -15.78 6.33
C ARG A 13 3.49 -16.17 5.43
N GLU A 14 2.98 -15.22 4.65
CA GLU A 14 1.84 -15.38 3.75
C GLU A 14 2.26 -15.50 2.28
N LEU A 15 3.56 -15.64 2.01
CA LEU A 15 4.05 -15.79 0.64
C LEU A 15 3.55 -17.08 0.01
N ASP A 16 3.06 -16.98 -1.21
CA ASP A 16 2.65 -18.10 -2.03
C ASP A 16 3.12 -17.92 -3.48
N PRO A 17 4.35 -18.36 -3.80
CA PRO A 17 4.90 -18.23 -5.16
C PRO A 17 4.08 -18.97 -6.22
N GLY A 18 3.34 -20.01 -5.82
CA GLY A 18 2.50 -20.81 -6.72
C GLY A 18 1.06 -20.28 -6.85
N ALA A 19 0.73 -19.16 -6.21
CA ALA A 19 -0.64 -18.64 -6.24
C ALA A 19 -1.04 -18.24 -7.66
N ALA A 20 -2.13 -18.82 -8.16
CA ALA A 20 -2.71 -18.46 -9.44
C ALA A 20 -3.54 -17.16 -9.34
N VAL A 21 -4.05 -16.85 -8.14
CA VAL A 21 -4.91 -15.70 -7.86
C VAL A 21 -4.38 -14.99 -6.61
N PRO A 22 -4.31 -13.65 -6.59
CA PRO A 22 -3.91 -12.90 -5.40
C PRO A 22 -4.85 -13.18 -4.22
N ALA A 23 -4.29 -13.16 -3.00
CA ALA A 23 -5.08 -13.29 -1.80
C ALA A 23 -6.06 -12.10 -1.65
N ALA A 24 -7.33 -12.39 -1.42
CA ALA A 24 -8.37 -11.35 -1.36
C ALA A 24 -8.08 -10.30 -0.27
N TRP A 25 -7.62 -10.74 0.90
CA TRP A 25 -7.28 -9.82 2.01
C TRP A 25 -6.17 -8.83 1.63
N ALA A 26 -5.21 -9.26 0.82
CA ALA A 26 -4.11 -8.40 0.37
C ALA A 26 -4.60 -7.38 -0.67
N VAL A 27 -5.41 -7.82 -1.61
CA VAL A 27 -6.02 -6.94 -2.62
C VAL A 27 -6.89 -5.88 -1.95
N ASP A 28 -7.71 -6.28 -0.98
CA ASP A 28 -8.62 -5.37 -0.27
C ASP A 28 -7.84 -4.34 0.56
N PHE A 29 -6.81 -4.77 1.28
CA PHE A 29 -5.99 -3.85 2.07
C PHE A 29 -5.24 -2.86 1.17
N ASP A 30 -4.60 -3.34 0.10
CA ASP A 30 -3.91 -2.49 -0.87
C ASP A 30 -4.85 -1.44 -1.47
N ALA A 31 -6.03 -1.86 -1.88
CA ALA A 31 -7.04 -0.95 -2.45
C ALA A 31 -7.49 0.09 -1.44
N ARG A 32 -7.68 -0.29 -0.19
CA ARG A 32 -8.08 0.61 0.89
C ARG A 32 -7.02 1.68 1.15
N ILE A 33 -5.77 1.29 1.20
CA ILE A 33 -4.65 2.22 1.40
C ILE A 33 -4.49 3.14 0.19
N TRP A 34 -4.57 2.59 -1.02
CA TRP A 34 -4.49 3.38 -2.24
C TRP A 34 -5.59 4.45 -2.31
N GLN A 35 -6.82 4.10 -1.92
CA GLN A 35 -7.91 5.05 -1.87
C GLN A 35 -7.61 6.19 -0.89
N ALA A 36 -7.05 5.87 0.27
CA ALA A 36 -6.67 6.88 1.26
C ALA A 36 -5.58 7.81 0.73
N VAL A 37 -4.60 7.29 -0.02
CA VAL A 37 -3.56 8.10 -0.67
C VAL A 37 -4.19 9.07 -1.67
N ARG A 38 -5.08 8.59 -2.53
CA ARG A 38 -5.75 9.43 -3.53
C ARG A 38 -6.63 10.50 -2.91
N ASP A 39 -7.30 10.19 -1.82
CA ASP A 39 -8.21 11.11 -1.13
C ASP A 39 -7.49 12.05 -0.16
N HIS A 40 -6.18 11.94 -0.01
CA HIS A 40 -5.40 12.65 1.00
C HIS A 40 -5.94 12.43 2.42
N ASP A 41 -6.46 11.25 2.69
CA ASP A 41 -7.03 10.85 3.98
C ASP A 41 -5.95 10.23 4.85
N ARG A 42 -5.44 10.99 5.81
CA ARG A 42 -4.31 10.58 6.65
C ARG A 42 -4.64 9.48 7.64
N ALA A 43 -5.86 9.47 8.17
CA ALA A 43 -6.22 8.57 9.26
C ALA A 43 -5.98 7.08 8.93
N PRO A 44 -6.48 6.53 7.81
CA PRO A 44 -6.21 5.14 7.47
C PRO A 44 -4.73 4.85 7.22
N LEU A 45 -3.98 5.83 6.72
CA LEU A 45 -2.55 5.66 6.44
C LEU A 45 -1.74 5.52 7.72
N VAL A 46 -2.02 6.35 8.72
CA VAL A 46 -1.33 6.34 10.02
C VAL A 46 -1.84 5.20 10.90
N ASP A 47 -3.14 5.00 10.95
CA ASP A 47 -3.81 4.02 11.81
C ASP A 47 -4.05 2.69 11.09
N TYR A 48 -3.17 2.30 10.17
CA TYR A 48 -3.33 1.12 9.33
C TYR A 48 -3.50 -0.20 10.12
N LEU A 49 -2.96 -0.26 11.33
CA LEU A 49 -3.11 -1.45 12.19
C LEU A 49 -4.54 -1.62 12.71
N ASP A 50 -5.35 -0.56 12.70
CA ASP A 50 -6.75 -0.60 13.09
C ASP A 50 -7.67 -1.00 11.92
N LEU A 51 -7.15 -1.02 10.70
CA LEU A 51 -7.91 -1.47 9.54
C LEU A 51 -8.02 -3.00 9.51
N PRO A 52 -9.07 -3.55 8.89
CA PRO A 52 -9.14 -4.97 8.63
C PRO A 52 -7.88 -5.45 7.91
N ASP A 53 -7.29 -6.54 8.39
CA ASP A 53 -6.07 -7.14 7.85
C ASP A 53 -4.80 -6.27 7.93
N GLY A 54 -4.82 -5.13 8.63
CA GLY A 54 -3.66 -4.26 8.74
C GLY A 54 -2.43 -4.96 9.34
N ARG A 55 -2.62 -5.68 10.44
CA ARG A 55 -1.53 -6.44 11.08
C ARG A 55 -1.03 -7.60 10.22
N ARG A 56 -1.93 -8.22 9.47
CA ARG A 56 -1.60 -9.31 8.57
C ARG A 56 -0.82 -8.80 7.35
N ALA A 57 -1.24 -7.68 6.80
CA ALA A 57 -0.64 -7.09 5.60
C ALA A 57 0.74 -6.49 5.89
N ALA A 58 0.86 -5.75 6.98
CA ALA A 58 2.08 -5.04 7.36
C ALA A 58 2.44 -5.36 8.82
N PRO A 59 2.97 -6.56 9.09
CA PRO A 59 3.31 -6.97 10.46
C PRO A 59 4.43 -6.14 11.06
N THR A 60 5.27 -5.52 10.23
CA THR A 60 6.26 -4.52 10.63
C THR A 60 6.05 -3.26 9.79
N ALA A 61 6.60 -2.14 10.26
CA ALA A 61 6.39 -0.85 9.60
C ALA A 61 7.36 -0.57 8.44
N ASP A 62 8.45 -1.31 8.35
CA ASP A 62 9.63 -0.98 7.53
C ASP A 62 9.32 -0.75 6.05
N HIS A 63 8.50 -1.61 5.45
CA HIS A 63 8.16 -1.52 4.04
C HIS A 63 6.89 -0.71 3.78
N TYR A 64 6.15 -0.37 4.82
CA TYR A 64 4.92 0.40 4.74
C TYR A 64 5.14 1.90 4.95
N LEU A 65 5.92 2.28 5.96
CA LEU A 65 6.14 3.70 6.32
C LEU A 65 6.60 4.59 5.18
N PRO A 66 7.42 4.14 4.22
CA PRO A 66 7.80 4.99 3.09
C PRO A 66 6.60 5.56 2.34
N LEU A 67 5.52 4.80 2.21
CA LEU A 67 4.28 5.30 1.59
C LEU A 67 3.70 6.47 2.37
N VAL A 68 3.70 6.38 3.70
CA VAL A 68 3.17 7.44 4.58
C VAL A 68 3.96 8.74 4.38
N TYR A 69 5.29 8.65 4.32
CA TYR A 69 6.14 9.81 4.08
C TYR A 69 5.87 10.44 2.72
N VAL A 70 5.78 9.63 1.66
CA VAL A 70 5.50 10.13 0.31
C VAL A 70 4.13 10.80 0.27
N ALA A 71 3.12 10.17 0.83
CA ALA A 71 1.76 10.72 0.87
C ALA A 71 1.71 12.05 1.65
N ALA A 72 2.48 12.16 2.74
CA ALA A 72 2.53 13.36 3.56
C ALA A 72 3.18 14.56 2.84
N LEU A 73 3.99 14.31 1.83
CA LEU A 73 4.66 15.36 1.06
C LEU A 73 3.78 15.96 -0.04
N ALA A 74 2.59 15.41 -0.28
CA ALA A 74 1.67 15.94 -1.26
C ALA A 74 1.23 17.35 -0.89
N ARG A 75 1.29 18.28 -1.85
CA ARG A 75 0.87 19.66 -1.69
C ARG A 75 -0.60 19.81 -2.08
N PRO A 76 -1.29 20.88 -1.60
CA PRO A 76 -2.64 21.18 -2.07
C PRO A 76 -2.68 21.26 -3.61
N GLY A 77 -3.67 20.59 -4.20
CA GLY A 77 -3.83 20.53 -5.66
C GLY A 77 -3.03 19.46 -6.37
N GLU A 78 -2.08 18.81 -5.70
CA GLU A 78 -1.39 17.65 -6.26
C GLU A 78 -2.22 16.38 -6.12
N SER A 79 -2.02 15.45 -7.04
CA SER A 79 -2.74 14.17 -7.09
C SER A 79 -1.76 13.00 -7.09
N ALA A 80 -2.25 11.85 -6.62
CA ALA A 80 -1.52 10.60 -6.74
C ALA A 80 -1.85 9.90 -8.06
N HIS A 81 -0.81 9.46 -8.77
CA HIS A 81 -0.93 8.80 -10.07
C HIS A 81 -0.31 7.41 -9.99
N GLU A 82 -1.08 6.40 -10.32
CA GLU A 82 -0.62 5.03 -10.33
C GLU A 82 0.41 4.82 -11.46
N ILE A 83 1.51 4.15 -11.14
CA ILE A 83 2.54 3.78 -12.11
C ILE A 83 2.52 2.27 -12.31
N VAL A 84 2.58 1.51 -11.20
CA VAL A 84 2.52 0.05 -11.19
C VAL A 84 1.52 -0.38 -10.13
N SER A 85 0.77 -1.43 -10.42
CA SER A 85 -0.13 -2.07 -9.46
C SER A 85 -0.06 -3.58 -9.61
N GLY A 86 -0.74 -4.30 -8.71
CA GLY A 86 -0.84 -5.73 -8.72
C GLY A 86 -0.09 -6.37 -7.57
N MET A 87 -0.25 -7.69 -7.47
CA MET A 87 0.36 -8.51 -6.43
C MET A 87 1.39 -9.45 -7.02
N ASP A 88 2.44 -9.73 -6.26
CA ASP A 88 3.41 -10.77 -6.55
C ASP A 88 3.45 -11.76 -5.38
N LEU A 89 3.86 -12.98 -5.63
CA LEU A 89 3.97 -14.04 -4.61
C LEU A 89 2.66 -14.21 -3.80
N GLY A 90 1.52 -13.99 -4.43
CA GLY A 90 0.19 -14.15 -3.86
C GLY A 90 -0.32 -12.96 -3.06
N SER A 91 0.54 -12.24 -2.36
CA SER A 91 0.09 -11.20 -1.42
C SER A 91 1.00 -10.00 -1.27
N PHE A 92 2.10 -9.90 -2.00
CA PHE A 92 2.96 -8.73 -1.97
C PHE A 92 2.45 -7.67 -2.95
N SER A 93 2.12 -6.49 -2.44
CA SER A 93 1.71 -5.37 -3.28
C SER A 93 2.91 -4.77 -3.99
N MET A 94 2.82 -4.65 -5.31
CA MET A 94 3.84 -4.03 -6.15
C MET A 94 3.48 -2.60 -6.52
N ARG A 95 2.52 -2.00 -5.82
CA ARG A 95 2.04 -0.66 -6.13
C ARG A 95 3.13 0.39 -6.02
N SER A 96 3.27 1.17 -7.09
CA SER A 96 4.12 2.35 -7.15
C SER A 96 3.31 3.51 -7.71
N PHE A 97 3.62 4.72 -7.28
CA PHE A 97 2.84 5.89 -7.67
C PHE A 97 3.71 7.15 -7.64
N SER A 98 3.22 8.20 -8.27
CA SER A 98 3.81 9.54 -8.21
C SER A 98 2.82 10.53 -7.60
N ILE A 99 3.35 11.58 -7.01
CA ILE A 99 2.60 12.75 -6.55
C ILE A 99 3.03 13.95 -7.40
N SER A 100 2.08 14.57 -8.02
CA SER A 100 2.35 15.78 -8.79
C SER A 100 1.11 16.67 -9.00
#